data_a1563e10d435c9ca8ca4d9c2f8d36b4a
#
_entry.id   a1563e10d435c9ca8ca4d9c2f8d36b4a
#
_cell.length_a   1.000
_cell.length_b   1.000
_cell.length_c   1.000
_cell.angle_alpha   90.00
_cell.angle_beta   90.00
_cell.angle_gamma   90.00
#
_symmetry.space_group_name_H-M   'P 1'
#
loop_
_entity.id
_entity.type
_entity.pdbx_description
1 polymer ?
#
loop_
_entity_poly.entity_id
_entity_poly.type
_entity_poly.pdbx_seq_one_letter_code
_entity_poly.pdbx_strand_id
1 'polypeptide(L)'
;MGNFFSQRSLQYAQNKMITTGWKTVKTQIQSNFSYKNSLQLEVIIYKDRLSLKKALHTAFITTMVIITIITTAYLIYTGYTYYNTSLEERFYHAHHQWFKPSGIYGQGLGILGTFMITFGVTIYIARKRYNFLSKYIRLKYLLEFHIFLCTLGPILILFHTAFKFGGIVSIAFWSMVAVVLSGVAGRFIYIQIPRTIEGRALSLSEVQNMKSDLSQVLVEKFNLQSNTIQIVTNLISNENTSSNKKTLRNLKKVLNRKDLPKKDRKTILHMVKHEISLSGKIARLEKMKQLFKYWHVAHMPFALIMLVIVIIHIAVTLSFGYKWIF
;
A
#
# COMPACT_ATOMS: atom_id res chain seq x y z
N MET A 1 -50.12 72.49 -10.83
CA MET A 1 -48.74 72.33 -10.24
C MET A 1 -48.47 70.97 -9.58
N GLY A 2 -49.36 69.96 -9.69
CA GLY A 2 -49.23 68.67 -8.98
C GLY A 2 -48.40 67.57 -9.66
N ASN A 3 -48.15 67.64 -10.96
CA ASN A 3 -47.51 66.51 -11.70
C ASN A 3 -45.96 66.53 -11.82
N PHE A 4 -45.34 67.66 -11.47
CA PHE A 4 -43.90 67.84 -11.61
C PHE A 4 -43.08 67.18 -10.45
N PHE A 5 -43.70 67.08 -9.27
CA PHE A 5 -43.09 66.46 -8.10
C PHE A 5 -43.14 64.92 -8.15
N SER A 6 -44.13 64.35 -8.81
CA SER A 6 -44.29 62.90 -8.94
C SER A 6 -43.23 62.27 -9.86
N GLN A 7 -42.87 62.89 -10.97
CA GLN A 7 -41.89 62.36 -11.92
C GLN A 7 -40.44 62.35 -11.37
N ARG A 8 -40.04 63.37 -10.65
CA ARG A 8 -38.72 63.47 -10.01
C ARG A 8 -38.53 62.47 -8.90
N SER A 9 -39.57 62.20 -8.12
CA SER A 9 -39.49 61.14 -7.06
C SER A 9 -39.43 59.74 -7.61
N LEU A 10 -40.11 59.44 -8.71
CA LEU A 10 -40.06 58.20 -9.42
C LEU A 10 -38.67 57.94 -10.09
N GLN A 11 -38.12 58.98 -10.70
CA GLN A 11 -36.79 58.91 -11.32
C GLN A 11 -35.67 58.78 -10.29
N TYR A 12 -35.81 59.42 -9.12
CA TYR A 12 -34.91 59.27 -7.99
C TYR A 12 -34.98 57.82 -7.39
N ALA A 13 -36.19 57.25 -7.25
CA ALA A 13 -36.41 55.92 -6.76
C ALA A 13 -35.85 54.87 -7.74
N GLN A 14 -36.05 55.02 -9.05
CA GLN A 14 -35.48 54.16 -10.09
C GLN A 14 -33.95 54.22 -10.11
N ASN A 15 -33.35 55.42 -10.05
CA ASN A 15 -31.90 55.55 -9.99
C ASN A 15 -31.31 54.95 -8.69
N LYS A 16 -32.01 55.05 -7.56
CA LYS A 16 -31.60 54.43 -6.29
C LYS A 16 -31.72 52.91 -6.32
N MET A 17 -32.77 52.35 -6.96
CA MET A 17 -32.88 50.90 -7.15
C MET A 17 -31.80 50.35 -8.08
N ILE A 18 -31.50 51.04 -9.18
CA ILE A 18 -30.44 50.65 -10.10
C ILE A 18 -29.07 50.67 -9.40
N THR A 19 -28.76 51.72 -8.64
CA THR A 19 -27.47 51.85 -7.94
C THR A 19 -27.32 50.84 -6.79
N THR A 20 -28.40 50.55 -6.06
CA THR A 20 -28.39 49.50 -5.02
C THR A 20 -28.28 48.10 -5.64
N GLY A 21 -29.00 47.81 -6.72
CA GLY A 21 -28.90 46.56 -7.47
C GLY A 21 -27.48 46.30 -7.99
N TRP A 22 -26.86 47.33 -8.60
CA TRP A 22 -25.47 47.22 -9.06
C TRP A 22 -24.45 47.01 -7.94
N LYS A 23 -24.62 47.67 -6.78
CA LYS A 23 -23.77 47.43 -5.60
C LYS A 23 -23.88 46.02 -5.11
N THR A 24 -25.09 45.46 -5.00
CA THR A 24 -25.31 44.06 -4.56
C THR A 24 -24.72 43.05 -5.54
N VAL A 25 -24.93 43.26 -6.85
CA VAL A 25 -24.35 42.41 -7.89
C VAL A 25 -22.82 42.48 -7.87
N LYS A 26 -22.22 43.67 -7.72
CA LYS A 26 -20.76 43.82 -7.64
C LYS A 26 -20.18 43.13 -6.40
N THR A 27 -20.85 43.21 -5.24
CA THR A 27 -20.42 42.54 -4.01
C THR A 27 -20.51 41.01 -4.17
N GLN A 28 -21.55 40.51 -4.82
CA GLN A 28 -21.74 39.07 -5.05
C GLN A 28 -20.75 38.50 -6.08
N ILE A 29 -20.40 39.26 -7.12
CA ILE A 29 -19.34 38.89 -8.07
C ILE A 29 -17.99 38.88 -7.35
N GLN A 30 -17.71 39.86 -6.51
CA GLN A 30 -16.44 39.98 -5.78
C GLN A 30 -16.29 38.89 -4.72
N SER A 31 -17.36 38.50 -4.02
CA SER A 31 -17.36 37.35 -3.09
C SER A 31 -17.18 36.04 -3.81
N ASN A 32 -17.84 35.81 -4.94
CA ASN A 32 -17.68 34.58 -5.74
C ASN A 32 -16.29 34.47 -6.34
N PHE A 33 -15.67 35.56 -6.76
CA PHE A 33 -14.29 35.59 -7.27
C PHE A 33 -13.29 35.31 -6.16
N SER A 34 -13.47 35.91 -4.97
CA SER A 34 -12.63 35.63 -3.78
C SER A 34 -12.75 34.18 -3.33
N TYR A 35 -13.96 33.64 -3.30
CA TYR A 35 -14.21 32.21 -2.97
C TYR A 35 -13.56 31.26 -3.97
N LYS A 36 -13.65 31.56 -5.27
CA LYS A 36 -13.02 30.72 -6.31
C LYS A 36 -11.50 30.74 -6.22
N ASN A 37 -10.90 31.88 -5.88
CA ASN A 37 -9.46 32.00 -5.69
C ASN A 37 -8.99 31.28 -4.42
N SER A 38 -9.75 31.36 -3.31
CA SER A 38 -9.43 30.62 -2.08
C SER A 38 -9.49 29.10 -2.29
N LEU A 39 -10.49 28.59 -3.00
CA LEU A 39 -10.58 27.19 -3.38
C LEU A 39 -9.41 26.72 -4.25
N GLN A 40 -9.00 27.55 -5.23
CA GLN A 40 -7.84 27.23 -6.05
C GLN A 40 -6.54 27.17 -5.22
N LEU A 41 -6.37 28.11 -4.30
CA LEU A 41 -5.22 28.15 -3.39
C LEU A 41 -5.19 26.92 -2.47
N GLU A 42 -6.33 26.52 -1.89
CA GLU A 42 -6.44 25.30 -1.08
C GLU A 42 -6.09 24.04 -1.87
N VAL A 43 -6.55 23.94 -3.12
CA VAL A 43 -6.23 22.81 -4.00
C VAL A 43 -4.74 22.76 -4.32
N ILE A 44 -4.09 23.89 -4.56
CA ILE A 44 -2.64 23.98 -4.81
C ILE A 44 -1.88 23.55 -3.56
N ILE A 45 -2.18 24.12 -2.39
CA ILE A 45 -1.55 23.77 -1.11
C ILE A 45 -1.74 22.28 -0.78
N TYR A 46 -2.93 21.72 -1.02
CA TYR A 46 -3.20 20.31 -0.85
C TYR A 46 -2.35 19.43 -1.76
N LYS A 47 -2.21 19.84 -3.04
CA LYS A 47 -1.40 19.13 -4.04
C LYS A 47 0.09 19.14 -3.68
N ASP A 48 0.58 20.27 -3.20
CA ASP A 48 1.97 20.42 -2.76
C ASP A 48 2.27 19.60 -1.50
N ARG A 49 1.37 19.59 -0.52
CA ARG A 49 1.48 18.70 0.66
C ARG A 49 1.47 17.24 0.28
N LEU A 50 0.69 16.85 -0.73
CA LEU A 50 0.63 15.48 -1.21
C LEU A 50 1.92 15.08 -1.91
N SER A 51 2.51 15.99 -2.71
CA SER A 51 3.78 15.77 -3.41
C SER A 51 4.94 15.65 -2.43
N LEU A 52 5.00 16.51 -1.41
CA LEU A 52 6.00 16.47 -0.36
C LEU A 52 5.94 15.15 0.45
N LYS A 53 4.72 14.71 0.84
CA LYS A 53 4.55 13.42 1.52
C LYS A 53 5.01 12.23 0.66
N LYS A 54 4.78 12.28 -0.65
CA LYS A 54 5.30 11.28 -1.58
C LYS A 54 6.83 11.30 -1.64
N ALA A 55 7.41 12.48 -1.78
CA ALA A 55 8.87 12.65 -1.83
C ALA A 55 9.55 12.14 -0.57
N LEU A 56 9.07 12.52 0.62
CA LEU A 56 9.56 12.04 1.91
C LEU A 56 9.47 10.51 2.05
N HIS A 57 8.36 9.94 1.61
CA HIS A 57 8.20 8.48 1.64
C HIS A 57 9.16 7.76 0.69
N THR A 58 9.34 8.29 -0.52
CA THR A 58 10.30 7.75 -1.47
C THR A 58 11.72 7.87 -0.92
N ALA A 59 12.09 9.03 -0.36
CA ALA A 59 13.39 9.23 0.27
C ALA A 59 13.63 8.22 1.41
N PHE A 60 12.64 7.98 2.27
CA PHE A 60 12.72 6.99 3.35
C PHE A 60 13.02 5.57 2.83
N ILE A 61 12.30 5.11 1.81
CA ILE A 61 12.55 3.77 1.21
C ILE A 61 13.92 3.73 0.55
N THR A 62 14.27 4.76 -0.23
CA THR A 62 15.55 4.82 -0.93
C THR A 62 16.74 4.78 0.05
N THR A 63 16.64 5.51 1.16
CA THR A 63 17.66 5.49 2.22
C THR A 63 17.84 4.09 2.80
N MET A 64 16.75 3.37 3.10
CA MET A 64 16.81 1.99 3.61
C MET A 64 17.49 1.04 2.61
N VAL A 65 17.14 1.16 1.34
CA VAL A 65 17.74 0.35 0.27
C VAL A 65 19.23 0.65 0.13
N ILE A 66 19.61 1.93 0.13
CA ILE A 66 21.02 2.36 0.08
C ILE A 66 21.81 1.82 1.27
N ILE A 67 21.28 1.92 2.50
CA ILE A 67 21.94 1.38 3.70
C ILE A 67 22.15 -0.14 3.52
N THR A 68 21.15 -0.88 3.06
CA THR A 68 21.28 -2.34 2.83
C THR A 68 22.38 -2.65 1.82
N ILE A 69 22.41 -1.93 0.68
CA ILE A 69 23.41 -2.14 -0.36
C ILE A 69 24.82 -1.79 0.15
N ILE A 70 24.99 -0.65 0.79
CA ILE A 70 26.29 -0.20 1.33
C ILE A 70 26.79 -1.18 2.39
N THR A 71 25.93 -1.61 3.33
CA THR A 71 26.31 -2.58 4.36
C THR A 71 26.73 -3.90 3.73
N THR A 72 25.97 -4.41 2.77
CA THR A 72 26.30 -5.66 2.07
C THR A 72 27.61 -5.55 1.32
N ALA A 73 27.82 -4.46 0.57
CA ALA A 73 29.05 -4.21 -0.15
C ALA A 73 30.26 -4.11 0.80
N TYR A 74 30.10 -3.43 1.92
CA TYR A 74 31.13 -3.32 2.97
C TYR A 74 31.49 -4.69 3.56
N LEU A 75 30.50 -5.54 3.86
CA LEU A 75 30.73 -6.88 4.38
C LEU A 75 31.44 -7.79 3.37
N ILE A 76 31.08 -7.69 2.09
CA ILE A 76 31.78 -8.41 1.02
C ILE A 76 33.22 -7.92 0.91
N TYR A 77 33.44 -6.61 0.86
CA TYR A 77 34.74 -6.01 0.68
C TYR A 77 35.70 -6.38 1.82
N THR A 78 35.26 -6.22 3.07
CA THR A 78 36.11 -6.49 4.26
C THR A 78 36.42 -7.96 4.46
N GLY A 79 35.50 -8.86 4.12
CA GLY A 79 35.64 -10.29 4.30
C GLY A 79 36.01 -11.07 3.04
N TYR A 80 36.22 -10.40 1.89
CA TYR A 80 36.40 -11.05 0.61
C TYR A 80 37.46 -12.15 0.61
N THR A 81 38.67 -11.85 1.08
CA THR A 81 39.80 -12.80 1.14
C THR A 81 39.46 -14.00 2.02
N TYR A 82 38.87 -13.78 3.19
CA TYR A 82 38.50 -14.83 4.14
C TYR A 82 37.38 -15.73 3.60
N TYR A 83 36.32 -15.13 3.06
CA TYR A 83 35.18 -15.92 2.60
C TYR A 83 35.45 -16.67 1.29
N ASN A 84 36.41 -16.20 0.49
CA ASN A 84 36.84 -16.87 -0.75
C ASN A 84 37.85 -18.02 -0.52
N THR A 85 38.45 -18.08 0.68
CA THR A 85 39.35 -19.19 1.07
C THR A 85 38.52 -20.45 1.33
N SER A 86 39.03 -21.66 0.97
CA SER A 86 38.37 -22.92 1.23
C SER A 86 38.13 -23.13 2.72
N LEU A 87 37.10 -23.90 3.12
CA LEU A 87 36.73 -24.06 4.53
C LEU A 87 37.85 -24.72 5.35
N GLU A 88 38.67 -25.55 4.70
CA GLU A 88 39.81 -26.29 5.33
C GLU A 88 40.96 -25.31 5.60
N GLU A 89 41.26 -24.43 4.66
CA GLU A 89 42.40 -23.49 4.76
C GLU A 89 42.09 -22.25 5.59
N ARG A 90 40.81 -21.94 5.83
CA ARG A 90 40.39 -20.74 6.60
C ARG A 90 41.00 -20.67 8.00
N PHE A 91 41.31 -21.83 8.60
CA PHE A 91 41.92 -21.87 9.92
C PHE A 91 43.30 -21.19 9.93
N TYR A 92 44.03 -21.27 8.84
CA TYR A 92 45.36 -20.65 8.69
C TYR A 92 45.32 -19.20 8.20
N HIS A 93 44.13 -18.69 7.87
CA HIS A 93 43.97 -17.31 7.38
C HIS A 93 44.29 -16.31 8.51
N ALA A 94 45.08 -15.24 8.20
CA ALA A 94 45.54 -14.22 9.18
C ALA A 94 44.37 -13.62 9.99
N HIS A 95 43.23 -13.41 9.37
CA HIS A 95 42.04 -12.84 10.02
C HIS A 95 41.01 -13.86 10.50
N HIS A 96 41.38 -15.17 10.65
CA HIS A 96 40.47 -16.22 11.08
C HIS A 96 39.81 -15.90 12.43
N GLN A 97 40.57 -15.38 13.40
CA GLN A 97 40.06 -15.06 14.73
C GLN A 97 38.99 -13.96 14.72
N TRP A 98 39.00 -13.12 13.69
CA TRP A 98 38.02 -12.03 13.54
C TRP A 98 36.73 -12.48 12.85
N PHE A 99 36.87 -13.22 11.75
CA PHE A 99 35.73 -13.55 10.85
C PHE A 99 35.08 -14.91 11.14
N LYS A 100 35.70 -15.77 11.97
CA LYS A 100 35.03 -17.02 12.37
C LYS A 100 33.71 -16.71 13.10
N PRO A 101 32.68 -17.60 13.08
CA PRO A 101 31.40 -17.35 13.74
C PRO A 101 31.50 -16.92 15.21
N SER A 102 32.48 -17.48 15.94
CA SER A 102 32.79 -17.14 17.33
C SER A 102 33.81 -15.99 17.47
N GLY A 103 34.26 -15.39 16.38
CA GLY A 103 35.18 -14.25 16.39
C GLY A 103 34.45 -12.94 16.70
N ILE A 104 35.20 -11.91 17.09
CA ILE A 104 34.62 -10.61 17.49
C ILE A 104 33.68 -10.06 16.41
N TYR A 105 34.16 -10.04 15.17
CA TYR A 105 33.36 -9.54 14.03
C TYR A 105 32.19 -10.49 13.70
N GLY A 106 32.49 -11.78 13.58
CA GLY A 106 31.45 -12.77 13.26
C GLY A 106 30.33 -12.78 14.30
N GLN A 107 30.64 -12.84 15.60
CA GLN A 107 29.65 -12.84 16.66
C GLN A 107 28.89 -11.51 16.75
N GLY A 108 29.57 -10.37 16.57
CA GLY A 108 28.92 -9.04 16.53
C GLY A 108 27.83 -8.97 15.44
N LEU A 109 28.12 -9.53 14.26
CA LEU A 109 27.13 -9.64 13.17
C LEU A 109 25.93 -10.52 13.54
N GLY A 110 26.16 -11.65 14.26
CA GLY A 110 25.11 -12.52 14.76
C GLY A 110 24.19 -11.83 15.76
N ILE A 111 24.77 -11.13 16.74
CA ILE A 111 24.04 -10.36 17.75
C ILE A 111 23.22 -9.24 17.09
N LEU A 112 23.87 -8.43 16.25
CA LEU A 112 23.21 -7.31 15.59
C LEU A 112 22.08 -7.79 14.65
N GLY A 113 22.34 -8.83 13.85
CA GLY A 113 21.35 -9.40 12.94
C GLY A 113 20.13 -9.97 13.68
N THR A 114 20.36 -10.72 14.77
CA THR A 114 19.28 -11.28 15.61
C THR A 114 18.49 -10.15 16.29
N PHE A 115 19.18 -9.13 16.82
CA PHE A 115 18.52 -7.97 17.40
C PHE A 115 17.63 -7.25 16.38
N MET A 116 18.12 -7.02 15.17
CA MET A 116 17.35 -6.37 14.10
C MET A 116 16.08 -7.14 13.75
N ILE A 117 16.18 -8.46 13.57
CA ILE A 117 15.03 -9.31 13.27
C ILE A 117 14.02 -9.28 14.42
N THR A 118 14.48 -9.51 15.65
CA THR A 118 13.62 -9.56 16.85
C THR A 118 12.94 -8.21 17.08
N PHE A 119 13.68 -7.12 16.99
CA PHE A 119 13.13 -5.78 17.13
C PHE A 119 12.10 -5.46 16.04
N GLY A 120 12.42 -5.78 14.77
CA GLY A 120 11.52 -5.55 13.65
C GLY A 120 10.20 -6.31 13.76
N VAL A 121 10.27 -7.58 14.20
CA VAL A 121 9.08 -8.41 14.42
C VAL A 121 8.27 -7.92 15.62
N THR A 122 8.93 -7.66 16.75
CA THR A 122 8.28 -7.24 18.00
C THR A 122 7.54 -5.92 17.84
N ILE A 123 8.18 -4.90 17.25
CA ILE A 123 7.56 -3.59 17.07
C ILE A 123 6.36 -3.66 16.09
N TYR A 124 6.47 -4.50 15.05
CA TYR A 124 5.36 -4.72 14.12
C TYR A 124 4.16 -5.40 14.78
N ILE A 125 4.40 -6.47 15.57
CA ILE A 125 3.35 -7.19 16.30
C ILE A 125 2.73 -6.27 17.36
N ALA A 126 3.55 -5.55 18.14
CA ALA A 126 3.08 -4.60 19.15
C ALA A 126 2.16 -3.54 18.53
N ARG A 127 2.53 -2.97 17.38
CA ARG A 127 1.69 -2.00 16.68
C ARG A 127 0.40 -2.62 16.13
N LYS A 128 0.44 -3.86 15.67
CA LYS A 128 -0.74 -4.55 15.14
C LYS A 128 -1.72 -4.92 16.26
N ARG A 129 -1.22 -5.29 17.45
CA ARG A 129 -2.02 -5.77 18.58
C ARG A 129 -2.48 -4.66 19.52
N TYR A 130 -1.64 -3.64 19.74
CA TYR A 130 -1.91 -2.57 20.69
C TYR A 130 -2.19 -1.23 20.00
N ASN A 131 -3.33 -0.62 20.35
CA ASN A 131 -3.79 0.62 19.73
C ASN A 131 -2.99 1.87 20.12
N PHE A 132 -2.21 1.84 21.23
CA PHE A 132 -1.49 3.02 21.70
C PHE A 132 -0.48 3.57 20.67
N LEU A 133 0.21 2.69 19.93
CA LEU A 133 1.10 3.09 18.83
C LEU A 133 0.35 3.57 17.57
N SER A 134 -0.97 3.34 17.49
CA SER A 134 -1.76 3.74 16.31
C SER A 134 -1.81 5.24 16.12
N LYS A 135 -1.73 5.98 17.20
CA LYS A 135 -1.77 7.44 17.23
C LYS A 135 -0.51 8.08 16.63
N TYR A 136 0.66 7.43 16.76
CA TYR A 136 1.94 8.00 16.37
C TYR A 136 2.48 7.49 15.03
N ILE A 137 2.31 6.20 14.74
CA ILE A 137 2.95 5.55 13.57
C ILE A 137 1.90 4.86 12.71
N ARG A 138 1.87 5.19 11.42
CA ARG A 138 1.05 4.49 10.42
C ARG A 138 1.61 3.09 10.17
N LEU A 139 0.75 2.08 10.21
CA LEU A 139 1.12 0.66 10.00
C LEU A 139 1.92 0.42 8.70
N LYS A 140 1.68 1.23 7.67
CA LYS A 140 2.39 1.14 6.38
C LYS A 140 3.89 1.38 6.53
N TYR A 141 4.28 2.46 7.22
CA TYR A 141 5.71 2.79 7.41
C TYR A 141 6.41 1.76 8.29
N LEU A 142 5.69 1.25 9.28
CA LEU A 142 6.23 0.23 10.16
C LEU A 142 6.40 -1.12 9.44
N LEU A 143 5.51 -1.46 8.51
CA LEU A 143 5.68 -2.64 7.66
C LEU A 143 6.93 -2.49 6.76
N GLU A 144 7.17 -1.32 6.20
CA GLU A 144 8.33 -1.04 5.38
C GLU A 144 9.63 -1.11 6.20
N PHE A 145 9.61 -0.58 7.40
CA PHE A 145 10.71 -0.68 8.35
C PHE A 145 10.97 -2.12 8.81
N HIS A 146 9.91 -2.89 9.10
CA HIS A 146 10.01 -4.32 9.39
C HIS A 146 10.67 -5.09 8.24
N ILE A 147 10.25 -4.83 6.98
CA ILE A 147 10.84 -5.46 5.81
C ILE A 147 12.34 -5.14 5.70
N PHE A 148 12.73 -3.89 5.95
CA PHE A 148 14.13 -3.48 5.97
C PHE A 148 14.94 -4.25 7.01
N LEU A 149 14.49 -4.29 8.26
CA LEU A 149 15.19 -5.00 9.33
C LEU A 149 15.25 -6.51 9.09
N CYS A 150 14.14 -7.10 8.59
CA CYS A 150 14.07 -8.51 8.23
C CYS A 150 14.72 -8.86 6.89
N THR A 151 15.33 -7.90 6.21
CA THR A 151 16.23 -8.11 5.05
C THR A 151 17.68 -7.94 5.47
N LEU A 152 17.98 -6.85 6.17
CA LEU A 152 19.35 -6.56 6.61
C LEU A 152 19.84 -7.54 7.69
N GLY A 153 18.97 -7.88 8.66
CA GLY A 153 19.30 -8.85 9.70
C GLY A 153 19.76 -10.22 9.17
N PRO A 154 19.01 -10.88 8.28
CA PRO A 154 19.44 -12.11 7.60
C PRO A 154 20.74 -11.99 6.81
N ILE A 155 21.02 -10.84 6.19
CA ILE A 155 22.31 -10.59 5.54
C ILE A 155 23.43 -10.61 6.56
N LEU A 156 23.29 -9.92 7.70
CA LEU A 156 24.28 -9.94 8.76
C LEU A 156 24.49 -11.37 9.32
N ILE A 157 23.42 -12.14 9.51
CA ILE A 157 23.47 -13.52 9.98
C ILE A 157 24.16 -14.43 8.94
N LEU A 158 23.96 -14.21 7.63
CA LEU A 158 24.67 -14.94 6.59
C LEU A 158 26.19 -14.78 6.74
N PHE A 159 26.67 -13.58 6.96
CA PHE A 159 28.11 -13.30 7.19
C PHE A 159 28.57 -13.83 8.56
N HIS A 160 27.72 -13.80 9.60
CA HIS A 160 28.01 -14.43 10.90
C HIS A 160 28.27 -15.94 10.75
N THR A 161 27.50 -16.65 9.91
CA THR A 161 27.73 -18.10 9.70
C THR A 161 29.06 -18.39 8.99
N ALA A 162 29.76 -17.38 8.49
CA ALA A 162 30.92 -17.49 7.61
C ALA A 162 30.68 -18.49 6.45
N PHE A 163 29.46 -18.55 5.96
CA PHE A 163 28.98 -19.47 4.91
C PHE A 163 29.17 -20.98 5.26
N LYS A 164 29.23 -21.29 6.55
CA LYS A 164 29.21 -22.67 7.05
C LYS A 164 27.76 -23.07 7.33
N PHE A 165 27.25 -24.04 6.57
CA PHE A 165 25.90 -24.55 6.74
C PHE A 165 25.96 -25.99 7.22
N GLY A 166 25.77 -26.21 8.51
CA GLY A 166 25.83 -27.54 9.13
C GLY A 166 25.13 -27.58 10.48
N GLY A 167 24.75 -28.78 10.92
CA GLY A 167 24.11 -29.02 12.20
C GLY A 167 22.68 -28.45 12.30
N ILE A 168 22.11 -28.45 13.51
CA ILE A 168 20.75 -28.00 13.80
C ILE A 168 20.55 -26.52 13.47
N VAL A 169 21.60 -25.69 13.62
CA VAL A 169 21.53 -24.24 13.36
C VAL A 169 21.28 -23.93 11.87
N SER A 170 21.68 -24.84 10.97
CA SER A 170 21.41 -24.67 9.54
C SER A 170 19.89 -24.70 9.22
N ILE A 171 19.10 -25.44 10.01
CA ILE A 171 17.65 -25.49 9.88
C ILE A 171 17.05 -24.10 10.19
N ALA A 172 17.55 -23.42 11.23
CA ALA A 172 17.14 -22.05 11.54
C ALA A 172 17.49 -21.09 10.40
N PHE A 173 18.70 -21.21 9.82
CA PHE A 173 19.14 -20.38 8.71
C PHE A 173 18.24 -20.58 7.47
N TRP A 174 17.98 -21.81 7.06
CA TRP A 174 17.12 -22.08 5.90
C TRP A 174 15.66 -21.70 6.15
N SER A 175 15.17 -21.86 7.40
CA SER A 175 13.85 -21.34 7.79
C SER A 175 13.81 -19.81 7.70
N MET A 176 14.87 -19.13 8.10
CA MET A 176 15.00 -17.67 7.96
C MET A 176 14.96 -17.25 6.48
N VAL A 177 15.68 -17.94 5.60
CA VAL A 177 15.64 -17.70 4.14
C VAL A 177 14.22 -17.90 3.61
N ALA A 178 13.53 -18.97 4.01
CA ALA A 178 12.13 -19.22 3.62
C ALA A 178 11.20 -18.11 4.11
N VAL A 179 11.39 -17.60 5.33
CA VAL A 179 10.63 -16.47 5.89
C VAL A 179 10.85 -15.20 5.05
N VAL A 180 12.09 -14.87 4.69
CA VAL A 180 12.43 -13.71 3.86
C VAL A 180 11.78 -13.82 2.48
N LEU A 181 11.94 -14.95 1.80
CA LEU A 181 11.34 -15.17 0.48
C LEU A 181 9.80 -15.11 0.54
N SER A 182 9.20 -15.74 1.55
CA SER A 182 7.74 -15.62 1.75
C SER A 182 7.31 -14.19 2.08
N GLY A 183 8.13 -13.42 2.78
CA GLY A 183 7.91 -11.99 3.05
C GLY A 183 7.83 -11.17 1.77
N VAL A 184 8.70 -11.43 0.80
CA VAL A 184 8.65 -10.81 -0.55
C VAL A 184 7.34 -11.16 -1.25
N ALA A 185 6.93 -12.45 -1.22
CA ALA A 185 5.65 -12.88 -1.78
C ALA A 185 4.45 -12.19 -1.11
N GLY A 186 4.46 -12.12 0.22
CA GLY A 186 3.45 -11.40 1.00
C GLY A 186 3.38 -9.90 0.66
N ARG A 187 4.52 -9.26 0.46
CA ARG A 187 4.57 -7.86 0.01
C ARG A 187 3.96 -7.68 -1.37
N PHE A 188 4.24 -8.59 -2.30
CA PHE A 188 3.64 -8.58 -3.64
C PHE A 188 2.12 -8.71 -3.58
N ILE A 189 1.59 -9.64 -2.80
CA ILE A 189 0.14 -9.80 -2.58
C ILE A 189 -0.46 -8.52 -1.96
N TYR A 190 0.20 -7.97 -0.94
CA TYR A 190 -0.26 -6.78 -0.22
C TYR A 190 -0.38 -5.53 -1.12
N ILE A 191 0.53 -5.34 -2.06
CA ILE A 191 0.50 -4.21 -3.00
C ILE A 191 -0.70 -4.30 -3.94
N GLN A 192 -1.17 -5.50 -4.27
CA GLN A 192 -2.30 -5.71 -5.17
C GLN A 192 -3.68 -5.47 -4.52
N ILE A 193 -3.74 -5.34 -3.19
CA ILE A 193 -5.00 -5.02 -2.48
C ILE A 193 -5.42 -3.58 -2.83
N PRO A 194 -6.64 -3.37 -3.35
CA PRO A 194 -7.16 -2.03 -3.64
C PRO A 194 -7.21 -1.17 -2.36
N ARG A 195 -6.90 0.11 -2.50
CA ARG A 195 -6.85 1.06 -1.38
C ARG A 195 -7.74 2.26 -1.62
N THR A 196 -8.20 2.89 -0.54
CA THR A 196 -8.84 4.21 -0.58
C THR A 196 -7.85 5.31 -0.98
N ILE A 197 -8.37 6.50 -1.31
CA ILE A 197 -7.57 7.71 -1.58
C ILE A 197 -6.66 8.03 -0.39
N GLU A 198 -7.09 7.72 0.83
CA GLU A 198 -6.33 7.90 2.09
C GLU A 198 -5.23 6.84 2.31
N GLY A 199 -5.08 5.88 1.40
CA GLY A 199 -4.08 4.81 1.46
C GLY A 199 -4.46 3.64 2.39
N ARG A 200 -5.68 3.61 2.93
CA ARG A 200 -6.26 2.49 3.67
C ARG A 200 -6.70 1.38 2.71
N ALA A 201 -6.52 0.12 3.08
CA ALA A 201 -7.08 -0.98 2.30
C ALA A 201 -8.60 -0.92 2.30
N LEU A 202 -9.22 -1.02 1.12
CA LEU A 202 -10.67 -1.10 0.99
C LEU A 202 -11.18 -2.38 1.65
N SER A 203 -12.21 -2.26 2.47
CA SER A 203 -12.94 -3.43 2.97
C SER A 203 -13.87 -3.98 1.89
N LEU A 204 -14.18 -5.27 1.98
CA LEU A 204 -15.13 -5.89 1.04
C LEU A 204 -16.51 -5.23 1.12
N SER A 205 -16.97 -4.91 2.34
CA SER A 205 -18.24 -4.23 2.57
C SER A 205 -18.28 -2.82 1.98
N GLU A 206 -17.17 -2.06 2.06
CA GLU A 206 -17.10 -0.73 1.45
C GLU A 206 -17.24 -0.80 -0.07
N VAL A 207 -16.59 -1.77 -0.72
CA VAL A 207 -16.68 -1.93 -2.18
C VAL A 207 -18.04 -2.46 -2.58
N GLN A 208 -18.64 -3.36 -1.80
CA GLN A 208 -20.01 -3.86 -2.04
C GLN A 208 -21.05 -2.75 -1.89
N ASN A 209 -20.91 -1.88 -0.89
CA ASN A 209 -21.80 -0.73 -0.69
C ASN A 209 -21.69 0.33 -1.81
N MET A 210 -20.56 0.35 -2.54
CA MET A 210 -20.41 1.19 -3.74
C MET A 210 -21.13 0.64 -4.95
N LYS A 211 -21.55 -0.62 -4.89
CA LYS A 211 -22.28 -1.29 -5.95
C LYS A 211 -23.71 -0.81 -5.91
N SER A 212 -24.13 -0.04 -6.91
CA SER A 212 -25.51 0.38 -7.07
C SER A 212 -26.37 -0.79 -7.53
N ASP A 213 -27.65 -0.79 -7.17
CA ASP A 213 -28.60 -1.69 -7.80
C ASP A 213 -28.90 -1.20 -9.22
N LEU A 214 -28.00 -1.57 -10.12
CA LEU A 214 -28.05 -1.14 -11.50
C LEU A 214 -29.37 -1.57 -12.17
N SER A 215 -29.92 -2.72 -11.78
CA SER A 215 -31.19 -3.22 -12.31
C SER A 215 -32.32 -2.26 -12.01
N GLN A 216 -32.39 -1.77 -10.75
CA GLN A 216 -33.42 -0.84 -10.32
C GLN A 216 -33.28 0.52 -11.03
N VAL A 217 -32.07 1.03 -11.14
CA VAL A 217 -31.80 2.31 -11.84
C VAL A 217 -32.12 2.22 -13.34
N LEU A 218 -31.87 1.07 -13.97
CA LEU A 218 -32.19 0.85 -15.40
C LEU A 218 -33.68 0.79 -15.65
N VAL A 219 -34.45 0.23 -14.70
CA VAL A 219 -35.93 0.22 -14.77
C VAL A 219 -36.48 1.65 -14.56
N GLU A 220 -36.12 2.28 -13.45
CA GLU A 220 -36.71 3.55 -13.00
C GLU A 220 -36.36 4.74 -13.92
N LYS A 221 -35.11 4.83 -14.39
CA LYS A 221 -34.64 5.98 -15.19
C LYS A 221 -34.80 5.81 -16.69
N PHE A 222 -34.70 4.57 -17.22
CA PHE A 222 -34.61 4.35 -18.66
C PHE A 222 -35.73 3.46 -19.21
N ASN A 223 -36.64 3.02 -18.34
CA ASN A 223 -37.84 2.22 -18.72
C ASN A 223 -37.49 1.03 -19.64
N LEU A 224 -36.37 0.37 -19.37
CA LEU A 224 -35.85 -0.72 -20.19
C LEU A 224 -36.67 -1.99 -19.96
N GLN A 225 -37.00 -2.70 -21.05
CA GLN A 225 -37.68 -3.98 -20.97
C GLN A 225 -36.90 -5.04 -20.20
N SER A 226 -37.59 -5.90 -19.44
CA SER A 226 -37.02 -6.96 -18.60
C SER A 226 -35.99 -7.83 -19.32
N ASN A 227 -36.20 -8.16 -20.60
CA ASN A 227 -35.23 -8.93 -21.40
C ASN A 227 -33.87 -8.21 -21.57
N THR A 228 -33.90 -6.88 -21.71
CA THR A 228 -32.64 -6.09 -21.85
C THR A 228 -31.92 -6.01 -20.54
N ILE A 229 -32.63 -5.90 -19.43
CA ILE A 229 -32.12 -5.87 -18.08
C ILE A 229 -31.46 -7.22 -17.76
N GLN A 230 -32.12 -8.35 -18.07
CA GLN A 230 -31.53 -9.68 -17.88
C GLN A 230 -30.24 -9.87 -18.68
N ILE A 231 -30.21 -9.42 -19.93
CA ILE A 231 -28.95 -9.45 -20.72
C ILE A 231 -27.83 -8.64 -20.06
N VAL A 232 -28.13 -7.42 -19.58
CA VAL A 232 -27.18 -6.58 -18.90
C VAL A 232 -26.70 -7.22 -17.59
N THR A 233 -27.62 -7.76 -16.78
CA THR A 233 -27.33 -8.42 -15.51
C THR A 233 -26.48 -9.69 -15.72
N ASN A 234 -26.86 -10.53 -16.68
CA ASN A 234 -26.07 -11.72 -17.02
C ASN A 234 -24.69 -11.41 -17.56
N LEU A 235 -24.56 -10.29 -18.30
CA LEU A 235 -23.26 -9.82 -18.80
C LEU A 235 -22.36 -9.30 -17.66
N ILE A 236 -22.94 -8.76 -16.59
CA ILE A 236 -22.20 -8.27 -15.42
C ILE A 236 -21.86 -9.44 -14.47
N SER A 237 -22.75 -10.42 -14.34
CA SER A 237 -22.56 -11.59 -13.46
C SER A 237 -21.55 -12.61 -14.00
N ASN A 238 -21.31 -12.63 -15.32
CA ASN A 238 -20.29 -13.49 -15.92
C ASN A 238 -18.88 -12.94 -15.64
N GLU A 239 -18.29 -13.44 -14.56
CA GLU A 239 -17.00 -13.01 -13.96
C GLU A 239 -15.74 -13.24 -14.82
N ASN A 240 -15.83 -13.75 -16.03
CA ASN A 240 -14.66 -14.00 -16.87
C ASN A 240 -14.05 -12.69 -17.38
N THR A 241 -13.06 -12.21 -16.68
CA THR A 241 -12.31 -10.96 -16.86
C THR A 241 -11.75 -10.77 -18.29
N SER A 242 -11.55 -11.84 -19.04
CA SER A 242 -11.07 -11.78 -20.44
C SER A 242 -12.15 -11.30 -21.44
N SER A 243 -13.44 -11.29 -21.04
CA SER A 243 -14.58 -10.97 -21.89
C SER A 243 -15.08 -9.52 -21.79
N ASN A 244 -14.56 -8.68 -20.87
CA ASN A 244 -15.11 -7.34 -20.62
C ASN A 244 -15.22 -6.45 -21.87
N LYS A 245 -14.26 -6.54 -22.80
CA LYS A 245 -14.32 -5.80 -24.07
C LYS A 245 -15.40 -6.38 -25.02
N LYS A 246 -15.56 -7.70 -25.04
CA LYS A 246 -16.55 -8.42 -25.86
C LYS A 246 -17.96 -8.15 -25.35
N THR A 247 -18.11 -8.16 -24.01
CA THR A 247 -19.34 -7.83 -23.27
C THR A 247 -19.80 -6.40 -23.56
N LEU A 248 -18.90 -5.42 -23.46
CA LEU A 248 -19.22 -4.03 -23.78
C LEU A 248 -19.54 -3.80 -25.26
N ARG A 249 -18.89 -4.53 -26.18
CA ARG A 249 -19.22 -4.48 -27.61
C ARG A 249 -20.61 -5.04 -27.90
N ASN A 250 -20.96 -6.17 -27.26
CA ASN A 250 -22.27 -6.78 -27.40
C ASN A 250 -23.36 -5.89 -26.83
N LEU A 251 -23.14 -5.32 -25.65
CA LEU A 251 -24.06 -4.35 -25.04
C LEU A 251 -24.27 -3.13 -25.96
N LYS A 252 -23.20 -2.59 -26.53
CA LYS A 252 -23.31 -1.48 -27.48
C LYS A 252 -24.13 -1.85 -28.71
N LYS A 253 -23.99 -3.08 -29.23
CA LYS A 253 -24.83 -3.59 -30.36
C LYS A 253 -26.27 -3.67 -29.97
N VAL A 254 -26.61 -4.21 -28.76
CA VAL A 254 -27.96 -4.35 -28.26
C VAL A 254 -28.63 -2.97 -28.06
N LEU A 255 -27.92 -2.03 -27.44
CA LEU A 255 -28.40 -0.67 -27.21
C LEU A 255 -28.55 0.14 -28.52
N ASN A 256 -27.75 -0.14 -29.55
CA ASN A 256 -27.88 0.52 -30.84
C ASN A 256 -29.12 0.03 -31.66
N ARG A 257 -29.65 -1.14 -31.36
CA ARG A 257 -30.85 -1.69 -32.01
C ARG A 257 -32.18 -1.16 -31.41
N LYS A 258 -32.11 -0.40 -30.31
CA LYS A 258 -33.26 0.22 -29.65
C LYS A 258 -33.24 1.72 -29.89
N ASP A 259 -34.42 2.32 -30.08
CA ASP A 259 -34.62 3.75 -30.33
C ASP A 259 -34.43 4.58 -29.05
N LEU A 260 -33.24 4.42 -28.43
CA LEU A 260 -32.83 5.21 -27.27
C LEU A 260 -32.03 6.45 -27.70
N PRO A 261 -32.25 7.60 -27.05
CA PRO A 261 -31.48 8.82 -27.28
C PRO A 261 -29.96 8.54 -27.12
N LYS A 262 -29.14 9.17 -27.96
CA LYS A 262 -27.66 9.02 -27.91
C LYS A 262 -27.09 9.30 -26.53
N LYS A 263 -27.68 10.24 -25.79
CA LYS A 263 -27.29 10.64 -24.43
C LYS A 263 -27.52 9.50 -23.44
N ASP A 264 -28.68 8.85 -23.49
CA ASP A 264 -29.05 7.78 -22.56
C ASP A 264 -28.24 6.51 -22.82
N ARG A 265 -27.97 6.16 -24.08
CA ARG A 265 -27.05 5.07 -24.45
C ARG A 265 -25.65 5.28 -23.87
N LYS A 266 -25.12 6.52 -23.93
CA LYS A 266 -23.79 6.85 -23.37
C LYS A 266 -23.79 6.72 -21.85
N THR A 267 -24.85 7.16 -21.19
CA THR A 267 -25.03 7.09 -19.75
C THR A 267 -25.11 5.63 -19.28
N ILE A 268 -25.95 4.80 -19.93
CA ILE A 268 -26.09 3.36 -19.62
C ILE A 268 -24.73 2.64 -19.80
N LEU A 269 -24.02 2.89 -20.90
CA LEU A 269 -22.71 2.29 -21.14
C LEU A 269 -21.69 2.69 -20.07
N HIS A 270 -21.73 3.94 -19.60
CA HIS A 270 -20.86 4.40 -18.53
C HIS A 270 -21.17 3.72 -17.21
N MET A 271 -22.45 3.60 -16.84
CA MET A 271 -22.91 2.92 -15.62
C MET A 271 -22.52 1.43 -15.63
N VAL A 272 -22.77 0.72 -16.73
CA VAL A 272 -22.39 -0.70 -16.86
C VAL A 272 -20.88 -0.88 -16.80
N LYS A 273 -20.11 0.00 -17.46
CA LYS A 273 -18.64 -0.04 -17.37
C LYS A 273 -18.13 0.18 -15.95
N HIS A 274 -18.77 1.09 -15.21
CA HIS A 274 -18.44 1.35 -13.81
C HIS A 274 -18.73 0.11 -12.95
N GLU A 275 -19.90 -0.52 -13.14
CA GLU A 275 -20.31 -1.71 -12.40
C GLU A 275 -19.42 -2.92 -12.67
N ILE A 276 -19.05 -3.17 -13.93
CA ILE A 276 -18.07 -4.21 -14.30
C ILE A 276 -16.72 -3.93 -13.62
N SER A 277 -16.29 -2.67 -13.56
CA SER A 277 -15.06 -2.28 -12.87
C SER A 277 -15.13 -2.56 -11.36
N LEU A 278 -16.28 -2.28 -10.71
CA LEU A 278 -16.51 -2.56 -9.29
C LEU A 278 -16.53 -4.07 -9.01
N SER A 279 -17.26 -4.84 -9.80
CA SER A 279 -17.29 -6.31 -9.69
C SER A 279 -15.89 -6.91 -9.82
N GLY A 280 -15.09 -6.45 -10.78
CA GLY A 280 -13.71 -6.87 -10.93
C GLY A 280 -12.82 -6.48 -9.72
N LYS A 281 -13.07 -5.34 -9.07
CA LYS A 281 -12.37 -4.94 -7.83
C LYS A 281 -12.76 -5.85 -6.66
N ILE A 282 -14.04 -6.23 -6.54
CA ILE A 282 -14.55 -7.16 -5.52
C ILE A 282 -13.88 -8.53 -5.67
N ALA A 283 -13.96 -9.13 -6.86
CA ALA A 283 -13.37 -10.43 -7.14
C ALA A 283 -11.85 -10.45 -6.88
N ARG A 284 -11.15 -9.38 -7.29
CA ARG A 284 -9.73 -9.22 -7.00
C ARG A 284 -9.45 -9.12 -5.51
N LEU A 285 -10.27 -8.36 -4.76
CA LEU A 285 -10.10 -8.18 -3.32
C LEU A 285 -10.31 -9.51 -2.58
N GLU A 286 -11.33 -10.29 -2.94
CA GLU A 286 -11.59 -11.62 -2.39
C GLU A 286 -10.42 -12.58 -2.65
N LYS A 287 -9.97 -12.66 -3.90
CA LYS A 287 -8.81 -13.47 -4.27
C LYS A 287 -7.54 -13.07 -3.51
N MET A 288 -7.29 -11.76 -3.38
CA MET A 288 -6.12 -11.28 -2.64
C MET A 288 -6.24 -11.57 -1.13
N LYS A 289 -7.42 -11.48 -0.54
CA LYS A 289 -7.66 -11.89 0.86
C LYS A 289 -7.39 -13.37 1.08
N GLN A 290 -7.86 -14.24 0.18
CA GLN A 290 -7.60 -15.68 0.27
C GLN A 290 -6.11 -15.99 0.14
N LEU A 291 -5.43 -15.43 -0.87
CA LEU A 291 -3.98 -15.58 -1.05
C LEU A 291 -3.21 -15.09 0.18
N PHE A 292 -3.61 -13.97 0.78
CA PHE A 292 -3.00 -13.44 1.99
C PHE A 292 -3.19 -14.37 3.20
N LYS A 293 -4.36 -15.01 3.32
CA LYS A 293 -4.61 -16.03 4.35
C LYS A 293 -3.70 -17.24 4.17
N TYR A 294 -3.60 -17.80 2.96
CA TYR A 294 -2.70 -18.94 2.70
C TYR A 294 -1.22 -18.59 2.90
N TRP A 295 -0.82 -17.40 2.44
CA TRP A 295 0.52 -16.90 2.69
C TRP A 295 0.83 -16.83 4.19
N HIS A 296 -0.08 -16.31 5.01
CA HIS A 296 0.12 -16.21 6.45
C HIS A 296 0.26 -17.59 7.11
N VAL A 297 -0.55 -18.56 6.69
CA VAL A 297 -0.46 -19.96 7.16
C VAL A 297 0.89 -20.58 6.79
N ALA A 298 1.45 -20.29 5.62
CA ALA A 298 2.75 -20.81 5.21
C ALA A 298 3.93 -20.11 5.89
N HIS A 299 3.82 -18.78 6.09
CA HIS A 299 4.90 -17.96 6.67
C HIS A 299 5.16 -18.26 8.15
N MET A 300 4.11 -18.46 8.94
CA MET A 300 4.19 -18.59 10.40
C MET A 300 5.00 -19.79 10.90
N PRO A 301 4.86 -21.04 10.36
CA PRO A 301 5.63 -22.18 10.83
C PRO A 301 7.14 -21.98 10.68
N PHE A 302 7.60 -21.45 9.56
CA PHE A 302 9.03 -21.18 9.35
C PHE A 302 9.57 -20.15 10.33
N ALA A 303 8.80 -19.08 10.59
CA ALA A 303 9.17 -18.08 11.58
C ALA A 303 9.25 -18.66 13.00
N LEU A 304 8.34 -19.57 13.36
CA LEU A 304 8.33 -20.24 14.66
C LEU A 304 9.53 -21.21 14.80
N ILE A 305 9.80 -22.05 13.80
CA ILE A 305 10.95 -22.96 13.79
C ILE A 305 12.25 -22.15 13.95
N MET A 306 12.41 -21.11 13.14
CA MET A 306 13.57 -20.20 13.24
C MET A 306 13.71 -19.65 14.66
N LEU A 307 12.64 -19.11 15.24
CA LEU A 307 12.66 -18.48 16.56
C LEU A 307 13.09 -19.49 17.65
N VAL A 308 12.49 -20.68 17.67
CA VAL A 308 12.80 -21.72 18.68
C VAL A 308 14.28 -22.13 18.58
N ILE A 309 14.78 -22.40 17.38
CA ILE A 309 16.17 -22.86 17.21
C ILE A 309 17.15 -21.73 17.55
N VAL A 310 16.83 -20.46 17.19
CA VAL A 310 17.69 -19.31 17.54
C VAL A 310 17.74 -19.10 19.06
N ILE A 311 16.63 -19.25 19.78
CA ILE A 311 16.62 -19.16 21.26
C ILE A 311 17.51 -20.26 21.86
N ILE A 312 17.37 -21.51 21.39
CA ILE A 312 18.20 -22.62 21.84
C ILE A 312 19.67 -22.35 21.52
N HIS A 313 19.98 -21.88 20.30
CA HIS A 313 21.35 -21.53 19.88
C HIS A 313 21.97 -20.48 20.79
N ILE A 314 21.25 -19.40 21.09
CA ILE A 314 21.73 -18.33 22.00
C ILE A 314 21.94 -18.90 23.40
N ALA A 315 20.99 -19.67 23.95
CA ALA A 315 21.11 -20.27 25.28
C ALA A 315 22.33 -21.18 25.39
N VAL A 316 22.55 -22.06 24.40
CA VAL A 316 23.72 -22.95 24.33
C VAL A 316 25.02 -22.14 24.22
N THR A 317 25.07 -21.14 23.36
CA THR A 317 26.25 -20.29 23.16
C THR A 317 26.64 -19.55 24.44
N LEU A 318 25.65 -19.01 25.18
CA LEU A 318 25.88 -18.34 26.46
C LEU A 318 26.30 -19.34 27.56
N SER A 319 25.71 -20.54 27.60
CA SER A 319 25.96 -21.52 28.64
C SER A 319 27.33 -22.20 28.49
N PHE A 320 27.76 -22.49 27.27
CA PHE A 320 29.04 -23.15 26.99
C PHE A 320 30.21 -22.20 26.75
N GLY A 321 30.01 -20.92 27.05
CA GLY A 321 31.12 -20.06 27.41
C GLY A 321 31.81 -19.33 26.29
N TYR A 322 31.08 -18.63 25.46
CA TYR A 322 31.72 -17.57 24.74
C TYR A 322 31.79 -16.30 25.60
N LYS A 323 32.95 -16.08 26.25
CA LYS A 323 33.22 -14.97 27.21
C LYS A 323 33.59 -13.65 26.53
N TRP A 324 33.10 -13.40 25.34
CA TRP A 324 33.42 -12.17 24.62
C TRP A 324 32.78 -10.90 25.22
N ILE A 325 31.71 -11.09 25.98
CA ILE A 325 30.94 -9.97 26.58
C ILE A 325 31.33 -9.75 28.06
N PHE A 326 32.14 -10.65 28.66
CA PHE A 326 32.57 -10.55 30.05
C PHE A 326 34.09 -10.61 30.17
#